data_135c177a720405cfb31dba206bf3d038
#
_entry.id   135c177a720405cfb31dba206bf3d038
#
_cell.length_a   1.000
_cell.length_b   1.000
_cell.length_c   1.000
_cell.angle_alpha   90.00
_cell.angle_beta   90.00
_cell.angle_gamma   90.00
#
_symmetry.space_group_name_H-M   'P 1'
#
loop_
_entity.id
_entity.type
_entity.pdbx_description
1 polymer ?
#
loop_
_entity_poly.entity_id
_entity_poly.type
_entity_poly.pdbx_seq_one_letter_code
_entity_poly.pdbx_strand_id
1 'polypeptide(L)'
;FRLLKKDVNIEFVPGITAMSGAWNNSKLPIAMGDQPLTILMGIQSREELKSHLESSKNVVIMKVGTQLEKVKSVLEETDQLDKALVIEKATMPEQKIIPLREYTKSEAPYFSIILISEDYCE
;
A
#
# COMPACT_ATOMS: atom_id res chain seq x y z
N PHE A 1 -0.47 -25.67 0.76
CA PHE A 1 -1.25 -26.48 -0.19
C PHE A 1 -0.42 -27.62 -0.79
N ARG A 2 0.71 -27.30 -1.44
CA ARG A 2 1.54 -28.29 -2.14
C ARG A 2 2.04 -29.44 -1.24
N LEU A 3 2.35 -29.15 0.02
CA LEU A 3 2.84 -30.12 1.00
C LEU A 3 1.72 -30.98 1.59
N LEU A 4 0.50 -30.43 1.72
CA LEU A 4 -0.60 -31.09 2.43
C LEU A 4 -1.61 -31.78 1.50
N LYS A 5 -1.49 -31.62 0.17
CA LYS A 5 -2.48 -32.05 -0.82
C LYS A 5 -2.86 -33.52 -0.74
N LYS A 6 -1.98 -34.39 -0.25
CA LYS A 6 -2.20 -35.85 -0.20
C LYS A 6 -2.83 -36.33 1.10
N ASP A 7 -2.71 -35.53 2.17
CA ASP A 7 -2.96 -36.02 3.52
C ASP A 7 -4.21 -35.39 4.17
N VAL A 8 -4.75 -34.30 3.57
CA VAL A 8 -5.88 -33.56 4.15
C VAL A 8 -6.87 -33.10 3.08
N ASN A 9 -8.13 -33.00 3.46
CA ASN A 9 -9.14 -32.30 2.67
C ASN A 9 -8.96 -30.78 2.84
N ILE A 10 -8.79 -30.06 1.73
CA ILE A 10 -8.50 -28.62 1.75
C ILE A 10 -9.65 -27.88 1.08
N GLU A 11 -10.25 -26.94 1.84
CA GLU A 11 -11.25 -26.00 1.35
C GLU A 11 -10.62 -24.61 1.21
N PHE A 12 -10.91 -23.92 0.10
CA PHE A 12 -10.50 -22.55 -0.15
C PHE A 12 -11.65 -21.60 0.14
N VAL A 13 -11.52 -20.77 1.16
CA VAL A 13 -12.47 -19.71 1.47
C VAL A 13 -11.93 -18.39 0.90
N PRO A 14 -12.60 -17.77 -0.08
CA PRO A 14 -12.16 -16.47 -0.60
C PRO A 14 -12.30 -15.38 0.45
N GLY A 15 -11.40 -14.41 0.41
CA GLY A 15 -11.39 -13.27 1.33
C GLY A 15 -11.13 -11.95 0.61
N ILE A 16 -11.31 -10.85 1.34
CA ILE A 16 -10.96 -9.51 0.87
C ILE A 16 -9.50 -9.25 1.22
N THR A 17 -8.70 -8.82 0.23
CA THR A 17 -7.31 -8.49 0.48
C THR A 17 -7.16 -7.22 1.30
N ALA A 18 -6.07 -7.09 2.07
CA ALA A 18 -5.81 -5.89 2.87
C ALA A 18 -5.79 -4.60 2.01
N MET A 19 -5.23 -4.67 0.80
CA MET A 19 -5.22 -3.53 -0.12
C MET A 19 -6.62 -3.15 -0.59
N SER A 20 -7.51 -4.10 -0.90
CA SER A 20 -8.90 -3.81 -1.28
C SER A 20 -9.67 -3.17 -0.13
N GLY A 21 -9.49 -3.66 1.10
CA GLY A 21 -10.08 -3.06 2.28
C GLY A 21 -9.58 -1.63 2.52
N ALA A 22 -8.30 -1.38 2.33
CA ALA A 22 -7.72 -0.05 2.46
C ALA A 22 -8.29 0.92 1.42
N TRP A 23 -8.34 0.53 0.15
CA TRP A 23 -8.92 1.36 -0.91
C TRP A 23 -10.38 1.71 -0.66
N ASN A 24 -11.21 0.72 -0.36
CA ASN A 24 -12.63 0.97 -0.09
C ASN A 24 -12.84 2.01 1.03
N ASN A 25 -12.01 1.97 2.06
CA ASN A 25 -12.11 2.91 3.17
C ASN A 25 -11.51 4.29 2.85
N SER A 26 -10.53 4.38 1.96
CA SER A 26 -9.94 5.65 1.54
C SER A 26 -10.86 6.48 0.65
N LYS A 27 -11.91 5.86 0.09
CA LYS A 27 -12.82 6.46 -0.90
C LYS A 27 -12.11 6.92 -2.20
N LEU A 28 -10.91 6.45 -2.44
CA LEU A 28 -10.19 6.66 -3.67
C LEU A 28 -10.50 5.54 -4.67
N PRO A 29 -10.59 5.83 -5.96
CA PRO A 29 -10.62 4.79 -6.98
C PRO A 29 -9.29 4.03 -6.97
N ILE A 30 -9.33 2.73 -7.20
CA ILE A 30 -8.12 1.90 -7.31
C ILE A 30 -7.33 2.30 -8.55
N ALA A 31 -8.03 2.44 -9.66
CA ALA A 31 -7.54 2.91 -10.95
C ALA A 31 -8.74 3.30 -11.80
N MET A 32 -8.58 4.19 -12.75
CA MET A 32 -9.62 4.62 -13.66
C MET A 32 -9.29 4.26 -15.10
N GLY A 33 -10.28 3.79 -15.85
CA GLY A 33 -10.12 3.47 -17.26
C GLY A 33 -9.04 2.42 -17.52
N ASP A 34 -7.99 2.80 -18.22
CA ASP A 34 -6.86 1.96 -18.62
C ASP A 34 -5.61 2.13 -17.72
N GLN A 35 -5.75 2.85 -16.61
CA GLN A 35 -4.64 3.08 -15.68
C GLN A 35 -4.14 1.78 -15.05
N PRO A 36 -2.83 1.52 -15.08
CA PRO A 36 -2.27 0.35 -14.40
C PRO A 36 -2.27 0.51 -12.89
N LEU A 37 -2.36 -0.60 -12.18
CA LEU A 37 -2.15 -0.70 -10.76
C LEU A 37 -0.84 -1.42 -10.46
N THR A 38 0.02 -0.79 -9.66
CA THR A 38 1.29 -1.37 -9.25
C THR A 38 1.27 -1.71 -7.76
N ILE A 39 1.70 -2.93 -7.42
CA ILE A 39 1.80 -3.40 -6.03
C ILE A 39 3.28 -3.55 -5.68
N LEU A 40 3.72 -2.80 -4.67
CA LEU A 40 5.10 -2.79 -4.20
C LEU A 40 5.18 -3.25 -2.74
N MET A 41 6.38 -3.66 -2.35
CA MET A 41 6.71 -4.01 -0.98
C MET A 41 7.74 -3.04 -0.42
N GLY A 42 7.47 -2.41 0.72
CA GLY A 42 8.39 -1.47 1.36
C GLY A 42 9.77 -2.06 1.67
N ILE A 43 9.89 -3.38 1.73
CA ILE A 43 11.17 -4.09 1.93
C ILE A 43 12.06 -4.15 0.68
N GLN A 44 11.54 -3.81 -0.50
CA GLN A 44 12.36 -3.73 -1.72
C GLN A 44 13.47 -2.69 -1.57
N SER A 45 14.50 -2.80 -2.39
CA SER A 45 15.59 -1.81 -2.40
C SER A 45 15.08 -0.42 -2.81
N ARG A 46 15.85 0.60 -2.46
CA ARG A 46 15.53 1.99 -2.82
C ARG A 46 15.44 2.17 -4.34
N GLU A 47 16.36 1.58 -5.05
CA GLU A 47 16.50 1.63 -6.51
C GLU A 47 15.28 0.98 -7.19
N GLU A 48 14.87 -0.20 -6.70
CA GLU A 48 13.67 -0.89 -7.22
C GLU A 48 12.40 -0.09 -6.96
N LEU A 49 12.21 0.43 -5.74
CA LEU A 49 11.06 1.28 -5.42
C LEU A 49 11.01 2.51 -6.32
N LYS A 50 12.15 3.21 -6.49
CA LYS A 50 12.23 4.41 -7.31
C LYS A 50 11.89 4.11 -8.76
N SER A 51 12.48 3.09 -9.36
CA SER A 51 12.23 2.69 -10.75
C SER A 51 10.77 2.39 -11.03
N HIS A 52 10.07 1.73 -10.10
CA HIS A 52 8.65 1.44 -10.24
C HIS A 52 7.78 2.67 -10.04
N LEU A 53 8.11 3.52 -9.07
CA LEU A 53 7.35 4.74 -8.78
C LEU A 53 7.44 5.77 -9.91
N GLU A 54 8.59 5.92 -10.56
CA GLU A 54 8.76 6.81 -11.71
C GLU A 54 7.83 6.47 -12.89
N SER A 55 7.44 5.21 -13.02
CA SER A 55 6.58 4.71 -14.11
C SER A 55 5.12 4.43 -13.72
N SER A 56 4.76 4.59 -12.44
CA SER A 56 3.47 4.17 -11.91
C SER A 56 2.76 5.31 -11.19
N LYS A 57 1.46 5.46 -11.43
CA LYS A 57 0.62 6.52 -10.87
C LYS A 57 -0.34 6.03 -9.79
N ASN A 58 -0.82 4.81 -9.92
CA ASN A 58 -1.65 4.15 -8.92
C ASN A 58 -0.87 3.01 -8.30
N VAL A 59 -0.47 3.19 -7.06
CA VAL A 59 0.44 2.26 -6.38
C VAL A 59 -0.09 1.93 -4.99
N VAL A 60 0.07 0.67 -4.61
CA VAL A 60 -0.04 0.26 -3.21
C VAL A 60 1.30 -0.25 -2.72
N ILE A 61 1.74 0.24 -1.56
CA ILE A 61 2.96 -0.24 -0.92
C ILE A 61 2.58 -0.96 0.37
N MET A 62 2.91 -2.24 0.43
CA MET A 62 2.71 -3.09 1.60
C MET A 62 4.03 -3.30 2.35
N LYS A 63 3.96 -3.90 3.56
CA LYS A 63 5.13 -4.16 4.40
C LYS A 63 5.99 -2.92 4.66
N VAL A 64 5.31 -1.83 4.97
CA VAL A 64 5.95 -0.52 5.20
C VAL A 64 6.70 -0.50 6.54
N GLY A 65 6.03 -0.82 7.64
CA GLY A 65 6.58 -0.95 9.00
C GLY A 65 7.81 -0.07 9.27
N THR A 66 8.94 -0.72 9.55
CA THR A 66 10.25 -0.09 9.76
C THR A 66 10.88 0.52 8.51
N GLN A 67 10.28 0.31 7.34
CA GLN A 67 10.77 0.84 6.06
C GLN A 67 10.19 2.21 5.70
N LEU A 68 9.34 2.76 6.59
CA LEU A 68 8.56 3.97 6.32
C LEU A 68 9.43 5.15 5.87
N GLU A 69 10.51 5.44 6.59
CA GLU A 69 11.41 6.57 6.27
C GLU A 69 12.04 6.42 4.86
N LYS A 70 12.48 5.21 4.52
CA LYS A 70 12.98 4.91 3.18
C LYS A 70 11.90 5.15 2.12
N VAL A 71 10.69 4.64 2.35
CA VAL A 71 9.56 4.78 1.41
C VAL A 71 9.19 6.26 1.24
N LYS A 72 9.07 7.01 2.34
CA LYS A 72 8.80 8.46 2.28
C LYS A 72 9.86 9.21 1.46
N SER A 73 11.13 8.94 1.72
CA SER A 73 12.22 9.59 1.00
C SER A 73 12.21 9.28 -0.51
N VAL A 74 11.85 8.05 -0.91
CA VAL A 74 11.72 7.72 -2.34
C VAL A 74 10.49 8.40 -2.96
N LEU A 75 9.37 8.47 -2.24
CA LEU A 75 8.17 9.17 -2.70
C LEU A 75 8.39 10.69 -2.86
N GLU A 76 9.22 11.27 -2.00
CA GLU A 76 9.64 12.66 -2.12
C GLU A 76 10.51 12.90 -3.37
N GLU A 77 11.48 12.01 -3.65
CA GLU A 77 12.31 12.07 -4.86
C GLU A 77 11.54 11.87 -6.16
N THR A 78 10.40 11.20 -6.12
CA THR A 78 9.55 10.92 -7.29
C THR A 78 8.33 11.83 -7.40
N ASP A 79 8.26 12.90 -6.59
CA ASP A 79 7.15 13.87 -6.52
C ASP A 79 5.77 13.21 -6.27
N GLN A 80 5.75 12.13 -5.47
CA GLN A 80 4.53 11.39 -5.18
C GLN A 80 4.10 11.44 -3.70
N LEU A 81 4.89 12.10 -2.84
CA LEU A 81 4.60 12.18 -1.41
C LEU A 81 3.23 12.81 -1.11
N ASP A 82 2.86 13.86 -1.86
CA ASP A 82 1.59 14.57 -1.70
C ASP A 82 0.37 13.81 -2.23
N LYS A 83 0.62 12.78 -3.04
CA LYS A 83 -0.41 11.90 -3.60
C LYS A 83 -0.59 10.62 -2.79
N ALA A 84 0.07 10.54 -1.62
CA ALA A 84 0.14 9.33 -0.82
C ALA A 84 -0.65 9.45 0.48
N LEU A 85 -1.43 8.41 0.77
CA LEU A 85 -2.11 8.19 2.05
C LEU A 85 -1.48 7.01 2.78
N VAL A 86 -1.26 7.14 4.08
CA VAL A 86 -1.02 5.99 4.94
C VAL A 86 -2.33 5.57 5.60
N ILE A 87 -2.64 4.28 5.53
CA ILE A 87 -3.81 3.69 6.15
C ILE A 87 -3.34 2.68 7.18
N GLU A 88 -3.57 3.01 8.45
CA GLU A 88 -3.33 2.11 9.57
C GLU A 88 -4.59 1.31 9.87
N LYS A 89 -4.45 0.01 10.12
CA LYS A 89 -5.53 -0.88 10.59
C LYS A 89 -6.81 -0.75 9.77
N ALA A 90 -6.69 -0.74 8.44
CA ALA A 90 -7.83 -0.66 7.53
C ALA A 90 -8.93 -1.65 7.91
N THR A 91 -10.19 -1.21 7.92
CA THR A 91 -11.38 -1.97 8.29
C THR A 91 -11.52 -2.34 9.78
N MET A 92 -10.57 -1.93 10.63
CA MET A 92 -10.62 -2.15 12.08
C MET A 92 -11.17 -0.92 12.81
N PRO A 93 -11.65 -1.07 14.06
CA PRO A 93 -12.19 0.07 14.84
C PRO A 93 -11.19 1.23 15.01
N GLU A 94 -9.90 0.93 15.06
CA GLU A 94 -8.83 1.92 15.26
C GLU A 94 -8.21 2.41 13.95
N GLN A 95 -8.92 2.23 12.83
CA GLN A 95 -8.46 2.68 11.52
C GLN A 95 -8.11 4.17 11.54
N LYS A 96 -7.00 4.50 10.89
CA LYS A 96 -6.61 5.88 10.58
C LYS A 96 -6.23 5.99 9.12
N ILE A 97 -6.66 7.08 8.49
CA ILE A 97 -6.29 7.45 7.13
C ILE A 97 -5.67 8.84 7.23
N ILE A 98 -4.40 8.97 6.89
CA ILE A 98 -3.61 10.18 7.11
C ILE A 98 -2.84 10.48 5.83
N PRO A 99 -2.83 11.75 5.32
CA PRO A 99 -1.88 12.15 4.30
C PRO A 99 -0.45 11.80 4.72
N LEU A 100 0.30 11.16 3.83
CA LEU A 100 1.63 10.67 4.21
C LEU A 100 2.60 11.80 4.57
N ARG A 101 2.41 12.97 3.98
CA ARG A 101 3.15 14.20 4.33
C ARG A 101 2.96 14.60 5.80
N GLU A 102 1.76 14.43 6.33
CA GLU A 102 1.41 14.76 7.71
C GLU A 102 1.77 13.65 8.71
N TYR A 103 2.18 12.50 8.22
CA TYR A 103 2.48 11.35 9.07
C TYR A 103 3.83 11.52 9.76
N THR A 104 3.83 11.74 11.07
CA THR A 104 5.00 12.15 11.87
C THR A 104 5.75 11.01 12.53
N LYS A 105 5.22 9.78 12.51
CA LYS A 105 5.91 8.62 13.09
C LYS A 105 7.07 8.19 12.19
N SER A 106 8.15 7.69 12.79
CA SER A 106 9.30 7.10 12.08
C SER A 106 9.03 5.69 11.56
N GLU A 107 8.07 5.00 12.18
CA GLU A 107 7.65 3.65 11.80
C GLU A 107 6.12 3.57 11.74
N ALA A 108 5.62 2.73 10.84
CA ALA A 108 4.20 2.44 10.75
C ALA A 108 3.85 1.14 11.51
N PRO A 109 2.65 1.02 12.10
CA PRO A 109 2.18 -0.24 12.66
C PRO A 109 2.20 -1.38 11.63
N TYR A 110 2.24 -2.62 12.10
CA TYR A 110 2.27 -3.79 11.22
C TYR A 110 1.13 -3.80 10.17
N PHE A 111 -0.07 -3.46 10.60
CA PHE A 111 -1.22 -3.35 9.69
C PHE A 111 -1.30 -1.95 9.06
N SER A 112 -0.32 -1.62 8.24
CA SER A 112 -0.28 -0.35 7.51
C SER A 112 0.01 -0.56 6.04
N ILE A 113 -0.65 0.26 5.23
CA ILE A 113 -0.54 0.27 3.77
C ILE A 113 -0.39 1.73 3.33
N ILE A 114 0.46 2.00 2.35
CA ILE A 114 0.49 3.28 1.66
C ILE A 114 -0.23 3.12 0.33
N LEU A 115 -1.17 4.01 0.07
CA LEU A 115 -1.85 4.16 -1.22
C LEU A 115 -1.35 5.43 -1.89
N ILE A 116 -1.04 5.35 -3.17
CA ILE A 116 -0.72 6.49 -4.02
C ILE A 116 -1.72 6.49 -5.15
N SER A 117 -2.35 7.63 -5.40
CA SER A 117 -3.32 7.80 -6.47
C SER A 117 -3.10 9.15 -7.16
N GLU A 118 -3.09 9.13 -8.49
CA GLU A 118 -3.05 10.37 -9.27
C GLU A 118 -4.31 11.23 -9.05
N ASP A 119 -5.42 10.58 -8.71
CA ASP A 119 -6.71 11.26 -8.48
C ASP A 119 -6.88 11.76 -7.03
N TYR A 120 -5.87 11.55 -6.17
CA TYR A 120 -5.86 12.14 -4.83
C TYR A 120 -5.40 13.59 -4.91
N CYS A 121 -6.35 14.49 -4.64
CA CYS A 121 -6.10 15.92 -4.40
C CYS A 121 -6.62 16.26 -3.00
N GLU A 122 -5.80 16.86 -2.17
CA GLU A 122 -6.26 17.46 -0.91
C GLU A 122 -7.28 18.58 -1.13
#